data_364040a8ea534a05642e01f26b0d2c88
#
_entry.id   364040a8ea534a05642e01f26b0d2c88
#
_cell.length_a   1.000
_cell.length_b   1.000
_cell.length_c   1.000
_cell.angle_alpha   90.00
_cell.angle_beta   90.00
_cell.angle_gamma   90.00
#
_symmetry.space_group_name_H-M   'P 1'
#
loop_
_entity.id
_entity.type
_entity.pdbx_description
1 polymer ?
#
loop_
_entity_poly.entity_id
_entity_poly.type
_entity_poly.pdbx_seq_one_letter_code
_entity_poly.pdbx_strand_id
1 'polypeptide(L)'
;MKHAAIAALVLLVCAAPPASADLGMTMSMSMNAGGMAVNATMETRIKARKMRSDIKMMQQDMSIFFDAAAKQVWTVNHATKEITSTDLSALAGTSPVAFGEVAVSMKPTGQTKEFLGRTCQGYAMEMTVPMNVGQEAILMRMSGTIWIADKGPGVEEYRALTKAASESGFSTSFMTQGPATKGMVEMQKAMADAGIPLSQEFQMTMEGTGQAAAAMAQFGNMTMVSTVTALSTDPIADDVMALPAGYTKK
;
A
#
# COMPACT_ATOMS: atom_id res chain seq x y z
N MET A 1 41.42 -48.69 -39.27
CA MET A 1 40.18 -47.97 -39.17
C MET A 1 39.92 -47.67 -37.71
N LYS A 2 40.08 -46.41 -37.32
CA LYS A 2 39.93 -45.97 -35.90
C LYS A 2 38.65 -45.19 -35.81
N HIS A 3 37.66 -45.69 -35.05
CA HIS A 3 36.39 -45.02 -34.81
C HIS A 3 36.55 -44.08 -33.60
N ALA A 4 36.47 -42.79 -33.85
CA ALA A 4 36.41 -41.79 -32.80
C ALA A 4 34.94 -41.58 -32.43
N ALA A 5 34.56 -41.94 -31.20
CA ALA A 5 33.24 -41.67 -30.63
C ALA A 5 33.30 -40.25 -30.04
N ILE A 6 32.51 -39.34 -30.61
CA ILE A 6 32.27 -37.97 -30.08
C ILE A 6 31.14 -38.12 -29.09
N ALA A 7 31.44 -37.99 -27.78
CA ALA A 7 30.44 -37.85 -26.74
C ALA A 7 29.92 -36.40 -26.69
N ALA A 8 28.69 -36.17 -27.13
CA ALA A 8 28.03 -34.88 -26.99
C ALA A 8 27.50 -34.71 -25.54
N LEU A 9 28.16 -33.87 -24.78
CA LEU A 9 27.73 -33.46 -23.43
C LEU A 9 26.61 -32.44 -23.58
N VAL A 10 25.33 -32.85 -23.42
CA VAL A 10 24.19 -31.94 -23.36
C VAL A 10 24.14 -31.32 -21.97
N LEU A 11 24.58 -30.07 -21.84
CA LEU A 11 24.37 -29.26 -20.64
C LEU A 11 22.88 -28.91 -20.56
N LEU A 12 22.15 -29.63 -19.71
CA LEU A 12 20.78 -29.25 -19.31
C LEU A 12 20.89 -28.03 -18.38
N VAL A 13 20.78 -26.83 -18.94
CA VAL A 13 20.60 -25.61 -18.13
C VAL A 13 19.18 -25.68 -17.57
N CYS A 14 19.03 -26.20 -16.35
CA CYS A 14 17.80 -26.03 -15.59
C CYS A 14 17.63 -24.52 -15.36
N ALA A 15 16.80 -23.88 -16.19
CA ALA A 15 16.30 -22.55 -15.89
C ALA A 15 15.43 -22.67 -14.62
N ALA A 16 16.05 -22.41 -13.44
CA ALA A 16 15.28 -22.22 -12.24
C ALA A 16 14.27 -21.07 -12.53
N PRO A 17 12.99 -21.22 -12.20
CA PRO A 17 12.06 -20.10 -12.32
C PRO A 17 12.66 -18.93 -11.53
N PRO A 18 12.53 -17.69 -12.02
CA PRO A 18 13.04 -16.54 -11.28
C PRO A 18 12.45 -16.60 -9.88
N ALA A 19 13.31 -16.76 -8.89
CA ALA A 19 12.90 -16.69 -7.50
C ALA A 19 12.24 -15.32 -7.34
N SER A 20 10.97 -15.30 -6.93
CA SER A 20 10.28 -14.06 -6.58
C SER A 20 11.16 -13.34 -5.57
N ALA A 21 11.63 -12.15 -5.93
CA ALA A 21 12.52 -11.40 -5.06
C ALA A 21 11.70 -10.80 -3.93
N ASP A 22 12.13 -10.99 -2.68
CA ASP A 22 11.53 -10.28 -1.57
C ASP A 22 11.64 -8.76 -1.81
N LEU A 23 10.75 -7.95 -1.25
CA LEU A 23 10.75 -6.51 -1.43
C LEU A 23 10.69 -5.78 -0.08
N GLY A 24 11.72 -5.00 0.19
CA GLY A 24 11.77 -4.04 1.30
C GLY A 24 11.66 -2.61 0.78
N MET A 25 10.80 -1.80 1.41
CA MET A 25 10.64 -0.38 1.09
C MET A 25 10.62 0.44 2.37
N THR A 26 11.35 1.55 2.39
CA THR A 26 11.21 2.59 3.40
C THR A 26 10.56 3.81 2.77
N MET A 27 9.50 4.30 3.37
CA MET A 27 8.73 5.45 2.89
C MET A 27 8.70 6.53 3.96
N SER A 28 8.97 7.77 3.57
CA SER A 28 8.73 8.96 4.37
C SER A 28 7.39 9.55 3.93
N MET A 29 6.57 9.91 4.90
CA MET A 29 5.27 10.56 4.68
C MET A 29 5.23 11.86 5.46
N SER A 30 4.67 12.88 4.83
CA SER A 30 4.39 14.17 5.45
C SER A 30 2.96 14.56 5.11
N MET A 31 2.18 14.87 6.12
CA MET A 31 0.82 15.38 5.98
C MET A 31 0.75 16.75 6.64
N ASN A 32 0.19 17.72 5.93
CA ASN A 32 -0.04 19.06 6.44
C ASN A 32 -1.55 19.34 6.42
N ALA A 33 -2.09 19.68 7.58
CA ALA A 33 -3.52 19.98 7.76
C ALA A 33 -3.66 21.15 8.74
N GLY A 34 -4.29 22.26 8.34
CA GLY A 34 -4.52 23.41 9.21
C GLY A 34 -3.25 24.02 9.80
N GLY A 35 -2.11 23.95 9.09
CA GLY A 35 -0.81 24.43 9.58
C GLY A 35 -0.08 23.46 10.51
N MET A 36 -0.66 22.31 10.82
CA MET A 36 0.02 21.25 11.56
C MET A 36 0.67 20.27 10.58
N ALA A 37 1.98 20.06 10.72
CA ALA A 37 2.70 19.04 9.96
C ALA A 37 2.86 17.77 10.80
N VAL A 38 2.43 16.64 10.23
CA VAL A 38 2.63 15.32 10.81
C VAL A 38 3.54 14.53 9.87
N ASN A 39 4.65 14.05 10.42
CA ASN A 39 5.59 13.21 9.70
C ASN A 39 5.51 11.78 10.21
N ALA A 40 5.61 10.83 9.29
CA ALA A 40 5.66 9.42 9.59
C ALA A 40 6.72 8.74 8.72
N THR A 41 7.24 7.63 9.22
CA THR A 41 8.08 6.71 8.44
C THR A 41 7.41 5.36 8.44
N MET A 42 7.36 4.73 7.29
CA MET A 42 6.83 3.39 7.12
C MET A 42 7.88 2.50 6.46
N GLU A 43 8.18 1.38 7.11
CA GLU A 43 9.00 0.33 6.55
C GLU A 43 8.10 -0.84 6.16
N THR A 44 8.02 -1.15 4.89
CA THR A 44 7.21 -2.25 4.36
C THR A 44 8.10 -3.37 3.85
N ARG A 45 7.80 -4.59 4.25
CA ARG A 45 8.44 -5.83 3.81
C ARG A 45 7.41 -6.74 3.19
N ILE A 46 7.71 -7.23 2.00
CA ILE A 46 6.83 -8.08 1.20
C ILE A 46 7.57 -9.36 0.88
N LYS A 47 6.98 -10.51 1.22
CA LYS A 47 7.49 -11.83 0.94
C LYS A 47 6.36 -12.82 0.73
N ALA A 48 6.35 -13.54 -0.39
CA ALA A 48 5.39 -14.62 -0.66
C ALA A 48 3.92 -14.21 -0.44
N ARG A 49 3.51 -13.02 -0.92
CA ARG A 49 2.17 -12.42 -0.76
C ARG A 49 1.79 -12.13 0.70
N LYS A 50 2.77 -12.01 1.57
CA LYS A 50 2.62 -11.48 2.93
C LYS A 50 3.23 -10.11 2.98
N MET A 51 2.69 -9.26 3.84
CA MET A 51 3.20 -7.92 4.08
C MET A 51 3.35 -7.69 5.58
N ARG A 52 4.45 -7.04 5.94
CA ARG A 52 4.62 -6.38 7.22
C ARG A 52 4.94 -4.91 6.96
N SER A 53 4.19 -4.02 7.56
CA SER A 53 4.47 -2.58 7.54
C SER A 53 4.65 -2.08 8.96
N ASP A 54 5.84 -1.59 9.28
CA ASP A 54 6.17 -0.97 10.56
C ASP A 54 6.01 0.55 10.38
N ILE A 55 5.12 1.16 11.16
CA ILE A 55 4.74 2.56 11.06
C ILE A 55 5.18 3.29 12.32
N LYS A 56 6.01 4.31 12.14
CA LYS A 56 6.44 5.22 13.21
C LYS A 56 5.89 6.61 12.93
N MET A 57 5.00 7.05 13.79
CA MET A 57 4.35 8.36 13.70
C MET A 57 4.25 8.98 15.07
N MET A 58 4.93 10.12 15.29
CA MET A 58 4.97 10.81 16.58
C MET A 58 5.41 9.90 17.73
N GLN A 59 4.49 9.52 18.62
CA GLN A 59 4.72 8.60 19.74
C GLN A 59 4.06 7.23 19.54
N GLN A 60 3.56 6.95 18.33
CA GLN A 60 2.93 5.68 18.01
C GLN A 60 3.89 4.81 17.19
N ASP A 61 4.10 3.60 17.69
CA ASP A 61 4.84 2.54 17.02
C ASP A 61 3.90 1.36 16.81
N MET A 62 3.56 1.12 15.56
CA MET A 62 2.58 0.10 15.16
C MET A 62 3.11 -0.73 14.02
N SER A 63 2.72 -2.00 13.99
CA SER A 63 2.95 -2.86 12.83
C SER A 63 1.65 -3.42 12.29
N ILE A 64 1.56 -3.50 10.97
CA ILE A 64 0.47 -4.15 10.27
C ILE A 64 1.03 -5.36 9.56
N PHE A 65 0.43 -6.51 9.80
CA PHE A 65 0.72 -7.75 9.11
C PHE A 65 -0.48 -8.13 8.25
N PHE A 66 -0.23 -8.50 7.03
CA PHE A 66 -1.23 -9.04 6.11
C PHE A 66 -0.75 -10.37 5.54
N ASP A 67 -1.62 -11.36 5.55
CA ASP A 67 -1.41 -12.66 4.90
C ASP A 67 -2.56 -12.91 3.93
N ALA A 68 -2.26 -12.87 2.63
CA ALA A 68 -3.26 -13.04 1.59
C ALA A 68 -3.86 -14.47 1.57
N ALA A 69 -3.08 -15.48 1.91
CA ALA A 69 -3.54 -16.86 1.93
C ALA A 69 -4.49 -17.12 3.09
N ALA A 70 -4.20 -16.54 4.25
CA ALA A 70 -5.04 -16.63 5.44
C ALA A 70 -6.23 -15.65 5.40
N LYS A 71 -6.23 -14.66 4.50
CA LYS A 71 -7.18 -13.53 4.45
C LYS A 71 -7.30 -12.80 5.79
N GLN A 72 -6.17 -12.60 6.45
CA GLN A 72 -6.11 -11.99 7.77
C GLN A 72 -5.19 -10.78 7.80
N VAL A 73 -5.58 -9.83 8.61
CA VAL A 73 -4.77 -8.67 9.00
C VAL A 73 -4.58 -8.69 10.50
N TRP A 74 -3.36 -8.42 10.94
CA TRP A 74 -3.07 -8.18 12.34
C TRP A 74 -2.51 -6.78 12.49
N THR A 75 -3.06 -6.04 13.44
CA THR A 75 -2.52 -4.77 13.89
C THR A 75 -1.83 -4.98 15.22
N VAL A 76 -0.58 -4.61 15.30
CA VAL A 76 0.27 -4.73 16.49
C VAL A 76 0.53 -3.34 17.05
N ASN A 77 0.13 -3.12 18.28
CA ASN A 77 0.47 -1.91 19.03
C ASN A 77 1.66 -2.23 19.94
N HIS A 78 2.83 -1.63 19.65
CA HIS A 78 4.05 -1.91 20.39
C HIS A 78 4.07 -1.25 21.78
N ALA A 79 3.35 -0.15 21.98
CA ALA A 79 3.27 0.52 23.27
C ALA A 79 2.46 -0.29 24.30
N THR A 80 1.33 -0.88 23.87
CA THR A 80 0.47 -1.71 24.75
C THR A 80 0.80 -3.20 24.68
N LYS A 81 1.65 -3.61 23.76
CA LYS A 81 1.98 -5.02 23.43
C LYS A 81 0.74 -5.85 23.13
N GLU A 82 -0.13 -5.32 22.32
CA GLU A 82 -1.39 -5.95 21.91
C GLU A 82 -1.37 -6.27 20.41
N ILE A 83 -1.97 -7.41 20.07
CA ILE A 83 -2.21 -7.85 18.70
C ILE A 83 -3.71 -7.98 18.51
N THR A 84 -4.27 -7.20 17.62
CA THR A 84 -5.67 -7.33 17.20
C THR A 84 -5.69 -8.02 15.84
N SER A 85 -6.45 -9.11 15.75
CA SER A 85 -6.65 -9.78 14.47
C SER A 85 -7.99 -9.36 13.86
N THR A 86 -7.98 -9.17 12.54
CA THR A 86 -9.16 -8.81 11.77
C THR A 86 -9.31 -9.79 10.62
N ASP A 87 -10.40 -10.54 10.62
CA ASP A 87 -10.78 -11.34 9.46
C ASP A 87 -11.41 -10.44 8.41
N LEU A 88 -10.81 -10.39 7.23
CA LEU A 88 -11.26 -9.53 6.15
C LEU A 88 -12.66 -9.91 5.65
N SER A 89 -13.04 -11.17 5.78
CA SER A 89 -14.38 -11.63 5.42
C SER A 89 -15.48 -11.10 6.36
N ALA A 90 -15.11 -10.75 7.59
CA ALA A 90 -16.02 -10.23 8.61
C ALA A 90 -16.15 -8.68 8.58
N LEU A 91 -15.25 -7.98 7.88
CA LEU A 91 -15.25 -6.51 7.82
C LEU A 91 -16.37 -5.90 6.95
N ALA A 92 -17.02 -6.69 6.13
CA ALA A 92 -18.11 -6.22 5.28
C ALA A 92 -19.30 -5.80 6.15
N GLY A 93 -19.38 -4.50 6.50
CA GLY A 93 -20.58 -3.89 7.08
C GLY A 93 -20.47 -3.29 8.48
N THR A 94 -19.29 -3.22 9.12
CA THR A 94 -19.17 -2.76 10.52
C THR A 94 -18.56 -1.35 10.70
N SER A 95 -18.34 -0.59 9.64
CA SER A 95 -17.80 0.78 9.76
C SER A 95 -18.87 1.76 10.24
N PRO A 96 -18.57 2.61 11.27
CA PRO A 96 -19.46 3.69 11.68
C PRO A 96 -19.60 4.80 10.63
N VAL A 97 -18.76 4.78 9.59
CA VAL A 97 -18.82 5.69 8.43
C VAL A 97 -19.32 4.88 7.24
N ALA A 98 -20.48 5.27 6.72
CA ALA A 98 -20.99 4.70 5.48
C ALA A 98 -20.33 5.42 4.30
N PHE A 99 -19.57 4.70 3.52
CA PHE A 99 -19.01 5.20 2.27
C PHE A 99 -20.00 4.98 1.12
N GLY A 100 -20.22 6.03 0.33
CA GLY A 100 -20.94 5.92 -0.92
C GLY A 100 -20.07 5.33 -2.05
N GLU A 101 -20.55 5.43 -3.27
CA GLU A 101 -19.79 4.99 -4.44
C GLU A 101 -18.56 5.88 -4.63
N VAL A 102 -17.37 5.30 -4.54
CA VAL A 102 -16.10 6.01 -4.72
C VAL A 102 -15.81 6.12 -6.22
N ALA A 103 -15.72 7.35 -6.70
CA ALA A 103 -15.29 7.63 -8.06
C ALA A 103 -13.77 7.86 -8.09
N VAL A 104 -13.06 7.13 -8.94
CA VAL A 104 -11.60 7.24 -9.10
C VAL A 104 -11.24 7.37 -10.57
N SER A 105 -10.26 8.24 -10.85
CA SER A 105 -9.64 8.39 -12.15
C SER A 105 -8.12 8.40 -11.98
N MET A 106 -7.41 7.58 -12.74
CA MET A 106 -5.96 7.59 -12.84
C MET A 106 -5.57 7.66 -14.32
N LYS A 107 -4.87 8.72 -14.74
CA LYS A 107 -4.50 8.96 -16.13
C LYS A 107 -3.01 9.27 -16.25
N PRO A 108 -2.29 8.68 -17.24
CA PRO A 108 -0.91 9.02 -17.47
C PRO A 108 -0.79 10.50 -17.85
N THR A 109 0.21 11.18 -17.28
CA THR A 109 0.51 12.60 -17.61
C THR A 109 1.42 12.77 -18.79
N GLY A 110 2.06 11.68 -19.24
CA GLY A 110 3.12 11.71 -20.25
C GLY A 110 4.46 12.20 -19.70
N GLN A 111 4.55 12.56 -18.43
CA GLN A 111 5.78 13.02 -17.78
C GLN A 111 6.52 11.86 -17.14
N THR A 112 7.85 11.97 -17.07
CA THR A 112 8.71 11.03 -16.36
C THR A 112 9.57 11.74 -15.34
N LYS A 113 9.92 11.05 -14.25
CA LYS A 113 10.83 11.55 -13.21
C LYS A 113 11.66 10.39 -12.66
N GLU A 114 12.86 10.66 -12.20
CA GLU A 114 13.70 9.64 -11.59
C GLU A 114 13.58 9.64 -10.06
N PHE A 115 13.39 8.44 -9.50
CA PHE A 115 13.42 8.17 -8.06
C PHE A 115 14.24 6.91 -7.81
N LEU A 116 15.21 6.98 -6.90
CA LEU A 116 16.08 5.83 -6.54
C LEU A 116 16.74 5.18 -7.77
N GLY A 117 17.16 5.97 -8.78
CA GLY A 117 17.74 5.46 -10.01
C GLY A 117 16.76 4.73 -10.94
N ARG A 118 15.45 4.90 -10.73
CA ARG A 118 14.39 4.31 -11.57
C ARG A 118 13.59 5.41 -12.26
N THR A 119 13.37 5.23 -13.54
CA THR A 119 12.47 6.09 -14.31
C THR A 119 11.02 5.76 -13.91
N CYS A 120 10.29 6.74 -13.41
CA CYS A 120 8.88 6.64 -13.04
C CYS A 120 8.02 7.39 -14.04
N GLN A 121 6.87 6.81 -14.38
CA GLN A 121 5.82 7.48 -15.13
C GLN A 121 4.93 8.26 -14.17
N GLY A 122 4.57 9.48 -14.56
CA GLY A 122 3.62 10.30 -13.80
C GLY A 122 2.17 9.97 -14.15
N TYR A 123 1.33 9.82 -13.14
CA TYR A 123 -0.11 9.64 -13.26
C TYR A 123 -0.83 10.72 -12.47
N ALA A 124 -1.74 11.44 -13.12
CA ALA A 124 -2.70 12.29 -12.43
C ALA A 124 -3.80 11.41 -11.84
N MET A 125 -4.06 11.56 -10.54
CA MET A 125 -5.10 10.85 -9.83
C MET A 125 -6.13 11.83 -9.28
N GLU A 126 -7.40 11.46 -9.44
CA GLU A 126 -8.55 12.13 -8.82
C GLU A 126 -9.41 11.09 -8.15
N MET A 127 -9.81 11.34 -6.92
CA MET A 127 -10.72 10.48 -6.17
C MET A 127 -11.78 11.33 -5.48
N THR A 128 -13.02 10.86 -5.53
CA THR A 128 -14.16 11.47 -4.83
C THR A 128 -14.83 10.40 -3.98
N VAL A 129 -14.91 10.65 -2.68
CA VAL A 129 -15.47 9.73 -1.70
C VAL A 129 -16.64 10.38 -1.00
N PRO A 130 -17.90 10.03 -1.34
CA PRO A 130 -19.05 10.40 -0.55
C PRO A 130 -19.05 9.63 0.77
N MET A 131 -19.21 10.35 1.87
CA MET A 131 -19.25 9.78 3.22
C MET A 131 -20.47 10.31 3.95
N ASN A 132 -21.06 9.48 4.82
CA ASN A 132 -22.07 9.92 5.77
C ASN A 132 -21.51 9.77 7.18
N VAL A 133 -21.48 10.86 7.93
CA VAL A 133 -21.11 10.89 9.34
C VAL A 133 -22.37 11.22 10.14
N GLY A 134 -22.98 10.19 10.71
CA GLY A 134 -24.33 10.31 11.27
C GLY A 134 -25.35 10.60 10.16
N GLN A 135 -25.99 11.79 10.23
CA GLN A 135 -26.96 12.26 9.23
C GLN A 135 -26.36 13.29 8.26
N GLU A 136 -25.09 13.64 8.41
CA GLU A 136 -24.42 14.64 7.59
C GLU A 136 -23.70 14.00 6.41
N ALA A 137 -23.96 14.50 5.20
CA ALA A 137 -23.25 14.08 3.98
C ALA A 137 -21.99 14.93 3.81
N ILE A 138 -20.86 14.26 3.66
CA ILE A 138 -19.56 14.86 3.43
C ILE A 138 -18.99 14.29 2.14
N LEU A 139 -18.40 15.15 1.32
CA LEU A 139 -17.73 14.79 0.10
C LEU A 139 -16.23 15.05 0.27
N MET A 140 -15.44 14.00 0.31
CA MET A 140 -13.99 14.11 0.27
C MET A 140 -13.51 14.05 -1.19
N ARG A 141 -12.73 15.05 -1.59
CA ARG A 141 -12.03 15.06 -2.89
C ARG A 141 -10.54 14.96 -2.66
N MET A 142 -9.89 14.10 -3.40
CA MET A 142 -8.45 13.98 -3.42
C MET A 142 -7.96 14.08 -4.86
N SER A 143 -6.96 14.91 -5.09
CA SER A 143 -6.30 15.04 -6.40
C SER A 143 -4.81 15.13 -6.22
N GLY A 144 -4.05 14.64 -7.20
CA GLY A 144 -2.61 14.70 -7.11
C GLY A 144 -1.87 13.93 -8.18
N THR A 145 -0.59 13.71 -7.94
CA THR A 145 0.29 12.99 -8.87
C THR A 145 0.93 11.81 -8.16
N ILE A 146 0.96 10.68 -8.87
CA ILE A 146 1.67 9.47 -8.44
C ILE A 146 2.78 9.19 -9.46
N TRP A 147 3.99 8.93 -8.98
CA TRP A 147 5.13 8.54 -9.77
C TRP A 147 5.39 7.05 -9.59
N ILE A 148 5.22 6.27 -10.66
CA ILE A 148 5.22 4.82 -10.64
C ILE A 148 6.35 4.27 -11.49
N ALA A 149 7.16 3.37 -10.90
CA ALA A 149 8.15 2.58 -11.61
C ALA A 149 7.51 1.29 -12.12
N ASP A 150 7.42 1.13 -13.44
CA ASP A 150 6.80 -0.03 -14.10
C ASP A 150 7.73 -1.23 -14.26
N LYS A 151 9.05 -1.00 -14.07
CA LYS A 151 10.12 -1.98 -14.29
C LYS A 151 11.14 -1.98 -13.16
N GLY A 152 11.84 -3.09 -13.07
CA GLY A 152 12.96 -3.29 -12.16
C GLY A 152 12.66 -4.28 -11.03
N PRO A 153 13.68 -4.63 -10.22
CA PRO A 153 13.55 -5.62 -9.15
C PRO A 153 12.46 -5.24 -8.15
N GLY A 154 11.66 -6.23 -7.70
CA GLY A 154 10.58 -6.06 -6.72
C GLY A 154 9.22 -5.62 -7.31
N VAL A 155 9.12 -5.23 -8.59
CA VAL A 155 7.85 -4.81 -9.21
C VAL A 155 6.86 -5.96 -9.25
N GLU A 156 7.30 -7.15 -9.63
CA GLU A 156 6.42 -8.32 -9.71
C GLU A 156 5.95 -8.77 -8.33
N GLU A 157 6.81 -8.69 -7.30
CA GLU A 157 6.42 -9.00 -5.93
C GLU A 157 5.37 -8.02 -5.41
N TYR A 158 5.56 -6.73 -5.68
CA TYR A 158 4.57 -5.70 -5.34
C TYR A 158 3.23 -5.95 -6.04
N ARG A 159 3.26 -6.25 -7.34
CA ARG A 159 2.06 -6.58 -8.12
C ARG A 159 1.34 -7.80 -7.56
N ALA A 160 2.08 -8.87 -7.28
CA ALA A 160 1.52 -10.12 -6.75
C ALA A 160 0.84 -9.90 -5.38
N LEU A 161 1.46 -9.14 -4.48
CA LEU A 161 0.87 -8.77 -3.19
C LEU A 161 -0.40 -7.93 -3.39
N THR A 162 -0.31 -6.85 -4.18
CA THR A 162 -1.42 -5.90 -4.34
C THR A 162 -2.62 -6.55 -5.00
N LYS A 163 -2.38 -7.45 -5.97
CA LYS A 163 -3.44 -8.28 -6.57
C LYS A 163 -4.09 -9.18 -5.53
N ALA A 164 -3.30 -9.92 -4.75
CA ALA A 164 -3.81 -10.81 -3.72
C ALA A 164 -4.57 -10.04 -2.61
N ALA A 165 -4.11 -8.86 -2.25
CA ALA A 165 -4.80 -7.97 -1.31
C ALA A 165 -6.16 -7.52 -1.88
N SER A 166 -6.22 -7.07 -3.14
CA SER A 166 -7.46 -6.70 -3.81
C SER A 166 -8.47 -7.83 -3.84
N GLU A 167 -8.03 -9.05 -4.18
CA GLU A 167 -8.86 -10.26 -4.21
C GLU A 167 -9.38 -10.64 -2.82
N SER A 168 -8.67 -10.26 -1.76
CA SER A 168 -9.06 -10.44 -0.36
C SER A 168 -9.95 -9.33 0.18
N GLY A 169 -10.22 -8.28 -0.60
CA GLY A 169 -10.95 -7.10 -0.15
C GLY A 169 -10.15 -6.20 0.79
N PHE A 170 -8.84 -6.37 0.85
CA PHE A 170 -7.94 -5.54 1.65
C PHE A 170 -7.30 -4.44 0.81
N SER A 171 -7.35 -3.21 1.31
CA SER A 171 -6.59 -2.12 0.71
C SER A 171 -5.21 -2.04 1.35
N THR A 172 -4.16 -2.14 0.54
CA THR A 172 -2.77 -1.89 0.97
C THR A 172 -2.47 -0.39 1.11
N SER A 173 -3.41 0.47 0.75
CA SER A 173 -3.27 1.91 0.90
C SER A 173 -3.31 2.29 2.38
N PHE A 174 -2.30 3.03 2.84
CA PHE A 174 -2.24 3.58 4.21
C PHE A 174 -3.49 4.39 4.59
N MET A 175 -4.14 5.04 3.62
CA MET A 175 -5.29 5.92 3.85
C MET A 175 -6.63 5.20 4.03
N THR A 176 -6.72 3.94 3.63
CA THR A 176 -8.00 3.24 3.56
C THR A 176 -7.94 1.86 4.18
N GLN A 177 -7.39 1.77 5.39
CA GLN A 177 -7.41 0.52 6.15
C GLN A 177 -8.86 0.18 6.54
N GLY A 178 -9.51 -0.65 5.74
CA GLY A 178 -10.91 -1.04 5.95
C GLY A 178 -11.46 -1.80 4.75
N PRO A 179 -12.76 -2.15 4.79
CA PRO A 179 -13.41 -2.79 3.66
C PRO A 179 -13.33 -1.87 2.43
N ALA A 180 -12.65 -2.35 1.39
CA ALA A 180 -12.46 -1.59 0.17
C ALA A 180 -13.79 -1.50 -0.59
N THR A 181 -14.23 -0.30 -0.94
CA THR A 181 -15.33 -0.11 -1.89
C THR A 181 -14.89 -0.54 -3.29
N LYS A 182 -15.85 -0.82 -4.19
CA LYS A 182 -15.55 -1.24 -5.56
C LYS A 182 -14.56 -0.29 -6.27
N GLY A 183 -14.76 1.03 -6.16
CA GLY A 183 -13.86 2.02 -6.75
C GLY A 183 -12.44 1.97 -6.19
N MET A 184 -12.29 1.71 -4.89
CA MET A 184 -10.98 1.56 -4.25
C MET A 184 -10.25 0.29 -4.74
N VAL A 185 -10.98 -0.83 -4.90
CA VAL A 185 -10.43 -2.08 -5.45
C VAL A 185 -9.95 -1.86 -6.90
N GLU A 186 -10.75 -1.18 -7.72
CA GLU A 186 -10.39 -0.85 -9.10
C GLU A 186 -9.14 0.04 -9.17
N MET A 187 -9.06 1.07 -8.32
CA MET A 187 -7.88 1.92 -8.22
C MET A 187 -6.63 1.13 -7.81
N GLN A 188 -6.74 0.32 -6.77
CA GLN A 188 -5.63 -0.48 -6.28
C GLN A 188 -5.11 -1.44 -7.35
N LYS A 189 -6.02 -2.04 -8.12
CA LYS A 189 -5.68 -2.88 -9.26
C LYS A 189 -4.97 -2.10 -10.36
N ALA A 190 -5.50 -0.93 -10.74
CA ALA A 190 -4.86 -0.07 -11.74
C ALA A 190 -3.45 0.39 -11.31
N MET A 191 -3.27 0.71 -10.02
CA MET A 191 -1.94 1.05 -9.47
C MET A 191 -1.00 -0.16 -9.51
N ALA A 192 -1.47 -1.34 -9.13
CA ALA A 192 -0.66 -2.56 -9.17
C ALA A 192 -0.22 -2.91 -10.61
N ASP A 193 -1.12 -2.79 -11.57
CA ASP A 193 -0.82 -3.02 -12.98
C ASP A 193 0.21 -2.00 -13.51
N ALA A 194 0.16 -0.76 -13.03
CA ALA A 194 1.12 0.28 -13.39
C ALA A 194 2.53 0.03 -12.80
N GLY A 195 2.66 -0.47 -11.57
CA GLY A 195 3.93 -0.79 -10.94
C GLY A 195 4.04 -0.36 -9.47
N ILE A 196 5.28 -0.08 -9.02
CA ILE A 196 5.55 0.38 -7.65
C ILE A 196 5.44 1.90 -7.59
N PRO A 197 4.56 2.50 -6.77
CA PRO A 197 4.54 3.94 -6.53
C PRO A 197 5.75 4.33 -5.67
N LEU A 198 6.64 5.17 -6.21
CA LEU A 198 7.84 5.66 -5.52
C LEU A 198 7.66 7.05 -4.93
N SER A 199 6.73 7.85 -5.45
CA SER A 199 6.36 9.12 -4.85
C SER A 199 4.90 9.44 -5.14
N GLN A 200 4.24 10.08 -4.18
CA GLN A 200 2.84 10.50 -4.28
C GLN A 200 2.70 11.87 -3.63
N GLU A 201 1.96 12.73 -4.28
CA GLU A 201 1.66 14.06 -3.78
C GLU A 201 0.18 14.32 -4.01
N PHE A 202 -0.56 14.50 -2.92
CA PHE A 202 -2.02 14.67 -2.95
C PHE A 202 -2.44 15.91 -2.21
N GLN A 203 -3.46 16.55 -2.74
CA GLN A 203 -4.28 17.55 -2.06
C GLN A 203 -5.64 16.93 -1.77
N MET A 204 -6.11 17.18 -0.57
CA MET A 204 -7.41 16.68 -0.10
C MET A 204 -8.25 17.85 0.39
N THR A 205 -9.48 17.89 -0.07
CA THR A 205 -10.51 18.85 0.38
C THR A 205 -11.73 18.10 0.86
N MET A 206 -12.43 18.69 1.82
CA MET A 206 -13.69 18.17 2.33
C MET A 206 -14.77 19.22 2.15
N GLU A 207 -15.88 18.81 1.56
CA GLU A 207 -17.06 19.64 1.31
C GLU A 207 -18.26 19.00 2.00
N GLY A 208 -19.12 19.78 2.62
CA GLY A 208 -20.32 19.27 3.28
C GLY A 208 -21.06 20.36 4.05
N THR A 209 -22.19 19.97 4.61
CA THR A 209 -23.03 20.85 5.46
C THR A 209 -23.18 20.23 6.83
N GLY A 210 -23.24 21.06 7.89
CA GLY A 210 -23.42 20.60 9.26
C GLY A 210 -22.17 20.76 10.13
N GLN A 211 -22.24 20.25 11.36
CA GLN A 211 -21.19 20.42 12.37
C GLN A 211 -19.93 19.60 12.05
N ALA A 212 -20.08 18.39 11.54
CA ALA A 212 -18.96 17.55 11.16
C ALA A 212 -18.18 18.17 9.98
N ALA A 213 -18.89 18.68 8.98
CA ALA A 213 -18.28 19.39 7.86
C ALA A 213 -17.56 20.67 8.31
N ALA A 214 -18.17 21.46 9.21
CA ALA A 214 -17.55 22.66 9.79
C ALA A 214 -16.29 22.34 10.60
N ALA A 215 -16.31 21.27 11.38
CA ALA A 215 -15.14 20.82 12.13
C ALA A 215 -14.00 20.37 11.18
N MET A 216 -14.33 19.68 10.10
CA MET A 216 -13.35 19.26 9.08
C MET A 216 -12.82 20.42 8.26
N ALA A 217 -13.66 21.44 7.97
CA ALA A 217 -13.23 22.65 7.26
C ALA A 217 -12.16 23.45 8.01
N GLN A 218 -12.06 23.29 9.35
CA GLN A 218 -11.00 23.92 10.14
C GLN A 218 -9.59 23.37 9.79
N PHE A 219 -9.50 22.15 9.25
CA PHE A 219 -8.23 21.60 8.78
C PHE A 219 -7.83 22.16 7.40
N GLY A 220 -8.73 22.89 6.73
CA GLY A 220 -8.46 23.50 5.43
C GLY A 220 -8.11 22.48 4.34
N ASN A 221 -7.30 22.91 3.39
CA ASN A 221 -6.74 22.02 2.39
C ASN A 221 -5.64 21.18 3.05
N MET A 222 -5.81 19.86 3.04
CA MET A 222 -4.79 18.95 3.50
C MET A 222 -3.88 18.56 2.33
N THR A 223 -2.58 18.55 2.58
CA THR A 223 -1.61 18.02 1.62
C THR A 223 -0.93 16.81 2.21
N MET A 224 -0.73 15.80 1.40
CA MET A 224 0.00 14.60 1.75
C MET A 224 1.07 14.35 0.70
N VAL A 225 2.31 14.19 1.16
CA VAL A 225 3.43 13.78 0.33
C VAL A 225 4.00 12.50 0.91
N SER A 226 4.15 11.49 0.08
CA SER A 226 4.87 10.28 0.44
C SER A 226 5.94 9.98 -0.60
N THR A 227 7.13 9.56 -0.14
CA THR A 227 8.25 9.24 -1.02
C THR A 227 8.99 8.02 -0.48
N VAL A 228 9.22 7.05 -1.34
CA VAL A 228 10.08 5.91 -1.03
C VAL A 228 11.52 6.39 -1.00
N THR A 229 12.17 6.25 0.15
CA THR A 229 13.54 6.72 0.39
C THR A 229 14.57 5.61 0.28
N ALA A 230 14.14 4.35 0.42
CA ALA A 230 14.98 3.18 0.20
C ALA A 230 14.14 2.03 -0.37
N LEU A 231 14.76 1.21 -1.20
CA LEU A 231 14.18 0.02 -1.79
C LEU A 231 15.24 -1.06 -1.86
N SER A 232 14.94 -2.26 -1.33
CA SER A 232 15.81 -3.44 -1.36
C SER A 232 15.03 -4.63 -1.91
N THR A 233 15.76 -5.54 -2.55
CA THR A 233 15.28 -6.86 -2.96
C THR A 233 16.12 -7.99 -2.34
N ASP A 234 16.80 -7.69 -1.24
CA ASP A 234 17.51 -8.68 -0.46
C ASP A 234 16.56 -9.68 0.19
N PRO A 235 16.97 -10.93 0.40
CA PRO A 235 16.15 -11.92 1.07
C PRO A 235 15.72 -11.46 2.47
N ILE A 236 14.44 -11.56 2.75
CA ILE A 236 13.84 -11.25 4.05
C ILE A 236 13.77 -12.55 4.86
N ALA A 237 14.32 -12.55 6.07
CA ALA A 237 14.26 -13.70 6.95
C ALA A 237 12.81 -13.96 7.41
N ASP A 238 12.44 -15.23 7.60
CA ASP A 238 11.04 -15.61 7.90
C ASP A 238 10.57 -15.10 9.28
N ASP A 239 11.47 -15.00 10.24
CA ASP A 239 11.20 -14.46 11.56
C ASP A 239 10.80 -12.97 11.53
N VAL A 240 11.35 -12.22 10.56
CA VAL A 240 10.95 -10.82 10.32
C VAL A 240 9.48 -10.71 9.94
N MET A 241 8.93 -11.71 9.25
CA MET A 241 7.52 -11.76 8.84
C MET A 241 6.60 -12.38 9.91
N ALA A 242 7.15 -12.80 11.06
CA ALA A 242 6.40 -13.39 12.14
C ALA A 242 5.79 -12.32 13.07
N LEU A 243 4.64 -12.65 13.67
CA LEU A 243 4.06 -11.82 14.73
C LEU A 243 4.98 -11.84 15.97
N PRO A 244 5.13 -10.72 16.69
CA PRO A 244 6.01 -10.64 17.84
C PRO A 244 5.55 -11.59 18.98
N ALA A 245 6.50 -12.28 19.58
CA ALA A 245 6.24 -13.13 20.73
C ALA A 245 5.98 -12.30 22.00
N GLY A 246 5.18 -12.85 22.93
CA GLY A 246 4.91 -12.22 24.23
C GLY A 246 3.90 -11.07 24.21
N TYR A 247 3.19 -10.87 23.10
CA TYR A 247 2.11 -9.89 22.98
C TYR A 247 0.75 -10.56 23.25
N THR A 248 -0.19 -9.80 23.83
CA THR A 248 -1.55 -10.27 24.10
C THR A 248 -2.37 -10.23 22.82
N LYS A 249 -3.00 -11.35 22.45
CA LYS A 249 -3.94 -11.42 21.33
C LYS A 249 -5.36 -11.08 21.80
N LYS A 250 -6.01 -10.18 21.07
CA LYS A 250 -7.41 -9.79 21.27
C LYS A 250 -8.27 -10.18 20.07
#